data_07029db47185963a8e56fc1a25dda92d
#
_entry.id   07029db47185963a8e56fc1a25dda92d
#
_cell.length_a   1.000
_cell.length_b   1.000
_cell.length_c   1.000
_cell.angle_alpha   90.00
_cell.angle_beta   90.00
_cell.angle_gamma   90.00
#
_symmetry.space_group_name_H-M   'P 1'
#
loop_
_entity.id
_entity.type
_entity.pdbx_description
1 polymer ?
#
loop_
_entity_poly.entity_id
_entity_poly.type
_entity_poly.pdbx_seq_one_letter_code
_entity_poly.pdbx_strand_id
1 'polypeptide(L)'
;MSAESGSIQGQTEGQYVDLSRIALLESIRNEDQTWAKLAPRWCVTEPVPPWKVCLDATCDCLSAGGALDNLERRHAEDELETVYSAIPNPERQLLTLAHIMLSRGLVTEEELARRMRTVRVRLEAV
;
A
#
# COMPACT_ATOMS: atom_id res chain seq x y z
N MET A 1 -15.78 -25.01 -25.63
CA MET A 1 -14.97 -24.30 -25.30
C MET A 1 -15.31 -23.00 -24.94
N SER A 2 -16.30 -22.55 -25.11
CA SER A 2 -16.63 -21.23 -24.83
C SER A 2 -16.57 -20.89 -23.38
N ALA A 3 -16.55 -21.84 -22.53
CA ALA A 3 -16.45 -21.52 -21.12
C ALA A 3 -15.20 -20.74 -20.83
N GLU A 4 -14.16 -21.02 -21.56
CA GLU A 4 -12.97 -20.30 -21.23
C GLU A 4 -13.03 -18.92 -21.71
N SER A 5 -13.81 -18.57 -22.69
CA SER A 5 -13.85 -17.18 -23.08
C SER A 5 -14.49 -16.33 -22.00
N GLY A 6 -15.52 -16.82 -21.35
CA GLY A 6 -16.11 -16.09 -20.27
C GLY A 6 -15.14 -15.90 -19.12
N SER A 7 -14.42 -16.94 -18.79
CA SER A 7 -13.46 -16.81 -17.70
C SER A 7 -12.34 -15.88 -18.09
N ILE A 8 -11.91 -15.90 -19.31
CA ILE A 8 -10.85 -15.01 -19.74
C ILE A 8 -11.26 -13.57 -19.61
N GLN A 9 -12.48 -13.25 -19.93
CA GLN A 9 -12.92 -11.88 -19.78
C GLN A 9 -12.97 -11.47 -18.35
N GLY A 10 -13.45 -12.31 -17.46
CA GLY A 10 -13.46 -12.01 -16.07
C GLY A 10 -12.06 -11.87 -15.52
N GLN A 11 -11.13 -12.66 -16.03
CA GLN A 11 -9.76 -12.56 -15.58
C GLN A 11 -9.09 -11.31 -16.06
N THR A 12 -9.47 -10.83 -17.23
CA THR A 12 -8.88 -9.62 -17.77
C THR A 12 -9.27 -8.40 -16.97
N GLU A 13 -10.52 -8.37 -16.57
CA GLU A 13 -10.99 -7.25 -15.78
C GLU A 13 -10.57 -7.43 -14.34
N GLY A 14 -10.03 -6.39 -13.74
CA GLY A 14 -9.71 -6.42 -12.34
C GLY A 14 -8.62 -7.40 -11.96
N GLN A 15 -7.64 -7.54 -12.82
CA GLN A 15 -6.56 -8.48 -12.56
C GLN A 15 -5.22 -7.79 -12.49
N TYR A 16 -5.17 -6.64 -11.84
CA TYR A 16 -3.93 -5.91 -11.67
C TYR A 16 -3.19 -6.30 -10.40
N VAL A 17 -3.89 -6.90 -9.45
CA VAL A 17 -3.27 -7.26 -8.19
C VAL A 17 -4.04 -8.41 -7.55
N ASP A 18 -3.32 -9.23 -6.78
CA ASP A 18 -3.92 -10.29 -5.98
C ASP A 18 -4.53 -9.63 -4.75
N LEU A 19 -5.83 -9.82 -4.54
CA LEU A 19 -6.56 -9.19 -3.45
C LEU A 19 -6.49 -9.95 -2.13
N SER A 20 -5.78 -11.07 -2.08
CA SER A 20 -5.64 -11.85 -0.86
C SER A 20 -5.00 -11.01 0.23
N ARG A 21 -5.52 -11.10 1.43
CA ARG A 21 -5.02 -10.29 2.54
C ARG A 21 -3.61 -10.70 2.92
N ILE A 22 -2.82 -9.71 3.28
CA ILE A 22 -1.41 -9.88 3.64
C ILE A 22 -1.28 -9.65 5.14
N ALA A 23 -0.77 -10.64 5.87
CA ALA A 23 -0.77 -10.61 7.33
C ALA A 23 -0.06 -9.39 7.90
N LEU A 24 1.09 -9.02 7.35
CA LEU A 24 1.82 -7.84 7.82
C LEU A 24 0.98 -6.58 7.71
N LEU A 25 0.31 -6.40 6.57
CA LEU A 25 -0.49 -5.21 6.35
C LEU A 25 -1.74 -5.21 7.22
N GLU A 26 -2.30 -6.39 7.48
CA GLU A 26 -3.43 -6.48 8.40
C GLU A 26 -3.03 -6.10 9.81
N SER A 27 -1.84 -6.47 10.24
CA SER A 27 -1.36 -6.09 11.57
C SER A 27 -1.16 -4.59 11.67
N ILE A 28 -0.64 -3.96 10.62
CA ILE A 28 -0.46 -2.52 10.58
C ILE A 28 -1.82 -1.81 10.61
N ARG A 29 -2.74 -2.32 9.83
CA ARG A 29 -4.09 -1.76 9.78
C ARG A 29 -4.75 -1.81 11.15
N ASN A 30 -4.57 -2.90 11.86
CA ASN A 30 -5.18 -3.09 13.18
C ASN A 30 -4.59 -2.19 14.25
N GLU A 31 -3.38 -1.66 14.05
CA GLU A 31 -2.82 -0.68 14.96
C GLU A 31 -3.56 0.66 14.89
N ASP A 32 -4.19 0.92 13.75
CA ASP A 32 -5.05 2.09 13.56
C ASP A 32 -4.34 3.40 13.91
N GLN A 33 -3.07 3.51 13.50
CA GLN A 33 -2.23 4.67 13.79
C GLN A 33 -2.24 5.61 12.60
N THR A 34 -3.33 6.35 12.43
CA THR A 34 -3.45 7.30 11.33
C THR A 34 -2.96 8.68 11.75
N TRP A 35 -2.56 9.47 10.76
CA TRP A 35 -2.10 10.83 11.02
C TRP A 35 -3.18 11.67 11.68
N ALA A 36 -4.43 11.48 11.27
CA ALA A 36 -5.55 12.22 11.85
C ALA A 36 -5.68 11.97 13.35
N LYS A 37 -5.28 10.79 13.82
CA LYS A 37 -5.32 10.47 15.25
C LYS A 37 -4.05 10.90 15.97
N LEU A 38 -2.90 10.81 15.30
CA LEU A 38 -1.61 11.08 15.93
C LEU A 38 -1.28 12.56 16.03
N ALA A 39 -1.59 13.32 14.99
CA ALA A 39 -1.20 14.73 14.92
C ALA A 39 -1.74 15.55 16.10
N PRO A 40 -3.01 15.41 16.50
CA PRO A 40 -3.51 16.19 17.65
C PRO A 40 -2.81 15.86 18.96
N ARG A 41 -2.34 14.62 19.13
CA ARG A 41 -1.64 14.23 20.34
C ARG A 41 -0.34 15.00 20.53
N TRP A 42 0.26 15.44 19.42
CA TRP A 42 1.52 16.16 19.44
C TRP A 42 1.33 17.63 19.09
N CYS A 43 0.09 18.10 19.11
CA CYS A 43 -0.26 19.50 18.82
C CYS A 43 0.20 19.92 17.42
N VAL A 44 0.13 19.00 16.47
CA VAL A 44 0.48 19.27 15.08
C VAL A 44 -0.78 19.54 14.31
N THR A 45 -0.83 20.65 13.57
CA THR A 45 -2.01 21.05 12.82
C THR A 45 -1.93 20.77 11.34
N GLU A 46 -0.79 20.29 10.86
CA GLU A 46 -0.61 19.96 9.45
C GLU A 46 -1.59 18.86 9.03
N PRO A 47 -2.40 19.08 7.98
CA PRO A 47 -3.37 18.06 7.56
C PRO A 47 -2.73 16.87 6.85
N VAL A 48 -1.52 17.03 6.34
CA VAL A 48 -0.83 16.00 5.56
C VAL A 48 0.36 15.48 6.37
N PRO A 49 0.51 14.16 6.52
CA PRO A 49 1.66 13.63 7.25
C PRO A 49 2.97 13.90 6.51
N PRO A 50 4.07 14.05 7.23
CA PRO A 50 5.37 14.35 6.60
C PRO A 50 5.85 13.27 5.64
N TRP A 51 5.40 12.03 5.82
CA TRP A 51 5.83 10.94 4.96
C TRP A 51 5.09 10.89 3.61
N LYS A 52 4.08 11.73 3.42
CA LYS A 52 3.31 11.74 2.17
C LYS A 52 4.17 12.08 0.96
N VAL A 53 5.10 13.02 1.13
CA VAL A 53 6.04 13.39 0.06
C VAL A 53 6.87 12.19 -0.36
N CYS A 54 7.33 11.40 0.60
CA CYS A 54 8.12 10.21 0.30
C CYS A 54 7.28 9.15 -0.40
N LEU A 55 6.03 9.02 -0.01
CA LEU A 55 5.12 8.09 -0.68
C LEU A 55 4.93 8.46 -2.14
N ASP A 56 4.67 9.73 -2.41
CA ASP A 56 4.47 10.22 -3.78
C ASP A 56 5.74 10.04 -4.61
N ALA A 57 6.89 10.35 -4.03
CA ALA A 57 8.17 10.17 -4.72
C ALA A 57 8.45 8.71 -5.02
N THR A 58 8.08 7.81 -4.12
CA THR A 58 8.25 6.37 -4.33
C THR A 58 7.43 5.92 -5.53
N CYS A 59 6.17 6.36 -5.61
CA CYS A 59 5.32 6.01 -6.76
C CYS A 59 5.94 6.50 -8.07
N ASP A 60 6.43 7.74 -8.07
CA ASP A 60 7.04 8.31 -9.28
C ASP A 60 8.30 7.56 -9.68
N CYS A 61 9.13 7.19 -8.72
CA CYS A 61 10.35 6.43 -8.99
C CYS A 61 10.04 5.05 -9.53
N LEU A 62 9.03 4.39 -8.98
CA LEU A 62 8.64 3.06 -9.46
C LEU A 62 8.14 3.12 -10.89
N SER A 63 7.41 4.18 -11.22
CA SER A 63 6.91 4.36 -12.58
C SER A 63 8.04 4.69 -13.54
N ALA A 64 8.90 5.62 -13.17
CA ALA A 64 10.02 6.02 -14.02
C ALA A 64 11.00 4.88 -14.28
N GLY A 65 11.20 4.02 -13.27
CA GLY A 65 12.09 2.86 -13.41
C GLY A 65 11.45 1.65 -14.07
N GLY A 66 10.16 1.72 -14.38
CA GLY A 66 9.46 0.62 -15.05
C GLY A 66 9.02 -0.52 -14.15
N ALA A 67 9.20 -0.40 -12.82
CA ALA A 67 8.82 -1.46 -11.91
C ALA A 67 7.31 -1.50 -11.68
N LEU A 68 6.67 -0.34 -11.66
CA LEU A 68 5.23 -0.25 -11.46
C LEU A 68 4.71 1.03 -12.12
N ASP A 69 4.16 0.88 -13.30
CA ASP A 69 3.62 2.01 -14.05
C ASP A 69 2.47 2.68 -13.30
N ASN A 70 2.39 4.00 -13.39
CA ASN A 70 1.37 4.76 -12.67
C ASN A 70 -0.05 4.36 -13.04
N LEU A 71 -0.31 4.04 -14.29
CA LEU A 71 -1.64 3.63 -14.71
C LEU A 71 -1.99 2.27 -14.12
N GLU A 72 -1.06 1.32 -14.18
CA GLU A 72 -1.26 0.02 -13.56
C GLU A 72 -1.48 0.15 -12.06
N ARG A 73 -0.72 1.04 -11.42
CA ARG A 73 -0.87 1.26 -9.99
C ARG A 73 -2.27 1.78 -9.65
N ARG A 74 -2.77 2.70 -10.45
CA ARG A 74 -4.12 3.24 -10.22
C ARG A 74 -5.19 2.17 -10.37
N HIS A 75 -5.05 1.32 -11.38
CA HIS A 75 -5.99 0.21 -11.56
C HIS A 75 -5.94 -0.74 -10.37
N ALA A 76 -4.74 -1.05 -9.90
CA ALA A 76 -4.58 -1.93 -8.74
C ALA A 76 -5.16 -1.28 -7.48
N GLU A 77 -4.97 0.02 -7.32
CA GLU A 77 -5.54 0.75 -6.19
C GLU A 77 -7.06 0.67 -6.20
N ASP A 78 -7.66 0.81 -7.38
CA ASP A 78 -9.11 0.72 -7.50
C ASP A 78 -9.61 -0.67 -7.10
N GLU A 79 -8.90 -1.72 -7.50
CA GLU A 79 -9.26 -3.08 -7.11
C GLU A 79 -9.12 -3.30 -5.61
N LEU A 80 -8.15 -2.65 -4.98
CA LEU A 80 -7.89 -2.81 -3.56
C LEU A 80 -8.77 -1.92 -2.68
N GLU A 81 -9.57 -1.08 -3.28
CA GLU A 81 -10.38 -0.13 -2.51
C GLU A 81 -11.27 -0.84 -1.51
N THR A 82 -11.88 -1.97 -1.90
CA THR A 82 -12.75 -2.71 -1.01
C THR A 82 -11.99 -3.35 0.15
N VAL A 83 -10.71 -3.67 -0.05
CA VAL A 83 -9.89 -4.30 0.98
C VAL A 83 -9.52 -3.29 2.07
N TYR A 84 -9.22 -2.06 1.66
CA TYR A 84 -8.73 -1.04 2.58
C TYR A 84 -9.68 0.15 2.72
N SER A 85 -10.96 -0.05 2.42
CA SER A 85 -11.94 1.04 2.38
C SER A 85 -12.13 1.73 3.73
N ALA A 86 -11.92 1.02 4.83
CA ALA A 86 -12.12 1.58 6.16
C ALA A 86 -10.98 2.51 6.59
N ILE A 87 -9.92 2.57 5.81
CA ILE A 87 -8.73 3.35 6.17
C ILE A 87 -8.73 4.65 5.37
N PRO A 88 -8.53 5.80 6.02
CA PRO A 88 -8.52 7.07 5.30
C PRO A 88 -7.22 7.25 4.50
N ASN A 89 -7.25 8.14 3.53
CA ASN A 89 -6.04 8.58 2.85
C ASN A 89 -5.31 9.57 3.73
N PRO A 90 -3.99 9.63 3.67
CA PRO A 90 -3.12 8.91 2.74
C PRO A 90 -2.68 7.53 3.24
N GLU A 91 -3.09 7.12 4.41
CA GLU A 91 -2.71 5.79 4.94
C GLU A 91 -3.20 4.69 4.02
N ARG A 92 -4.39 4.83 3.44
CA ARG A 92 -4.89 3.84 2.49
C ARG A 92 -3.99 3.74 1.27
N GLN A 93 -3.52 4.87 0.76
CA GLN A 93 -2.62 4.89 -0.38
C GLN A 93 -1.31 4.16 -0.05
N LEU A 94 -0.78 4.36 1.14
CA LEU A 94 0.43 3.69 1.58
C LEU A 94 0.23 2.18 1.65
N LEU A 95 -0.87 1.75 2.26
CA LEU A 95 -1.15 0.31 2.39
C LEU A 95 -1.39 -0.34 1.04
N THR A 96 -2.09 0.33 0.14
CA THR A 96 -2.32 -0.22 -1.19
C THR A 96 -1.03 -0.33 -1.98
N LEU A 97 -0.14 0.66 -1.88
CA LEU A 97 1.15 0.56 -2.55
C LEU A 97 1.95 -0.62 -2.01
N ALA A 98 2.00 -0.78 -0.70
CA ALA A 98 2.71 -1.90 -0.10
C ALA A 98 2.10 -3.23 -0.54
N HIS A 99 0.78 -3.32 -0.58
CA HIS A 99 0.10 -4.53 -1.02
C HIS A 99 0.47 -4.88 -2.47
N ILE A 100 0.48 -3.89 -3.36
CA ILE A 100 0.84 -4.11 -4.76
C ILE A 100 2.27 -4.61 -4.86
N MET A 101 3.19 -3.97 -4.15
CA MET A 101 4.60 -4.35 -4.20
C MET A 101 4.82 -5.75 -3.67
N LEU A 102 4.14 -6.11 -2.59
CA LEU A 102 4.27 -7.45 -2.02
C LEU A 102 3.67 -8.51 -2.95
N SER A 103 2.49 -8.25 -3.49
CA SER A 103 1.84 -9.23 -4.36
C SER A 103 2.56 -9.41 -5.69
N ARG A 104 3.28 -8.40 -6.16
CA ARG A 104 4.09 -8.51 -7.38
C ARG A 104 5.50 -9.04 -7.12
N GLY A 105 5.86 -9.25 -5.86
CA GLY A 105 7.19 -9.77 -5.53
C GLY A 105 8.30 -8.76 -5.65
N LEU A 106 7.98 -7.47 -5.68
CA LEU A 106 9.01 -6.42 -5.71
C LEU A 106 9.73 -6.36 -4.37
N VAL A 107 9.06 -6.76 -3.31
CA VAL A 107 9.65 -6.89 -1.98
C VAL A 107 8.94 -8.05 -1.29
N THR A 108 9.62 -8.76 -0.39
CA THR A 108 9.00 -9.84 0.35
C THR A 108 8.46 -9.32 1.67
N GLU A 109 7.47 -10.03 2.20
CA GLU A 109 6.88 -9.67 3.49
C GLU A 109 7.94 -9.71 4.59
N GLU A 110 8.83 -10.69 4.54
CA GLU A 110 9.93 -10.82 5.49
C GLU A 110 10.87 -9.63 5.43
N GLU A 111 11.25 -9.22 4.23
CA GLU A 111 12.15 -8.08 4.05
C GLU A 111 11.53 -6.81 4.59
N LEU A 112 10.26 -6.59 4.27
CA LEU A 112 9.57 -5.39 4.70
C LEU A 112 9.46 -5.36 6.23
N ALA A 113 9.05 -6.48 6.83
CA ALA A 113 8.94 -6.56 8.28
C ALA A 113 10.28 -6.32 8.97
N ARG A 114 11.36 -6.88 8.42
CA ARG A 114 12.69 -6.70 8.97
C ARG A 114 13.13 -5.24 8.91
N ARG A 115 12.91 -4.60 7.78
CA ARG A 115 13.29 -3.19 7.64
C ARG A 115 12.46 -2.30 8.56
N MET A 116 11.20 -2.61 8.72
CA MET A 116 10.35 -1.85 9.63
C MET A 116 10.85 -1.96 11.07
N ARG A 117 11.27 -3.16 11.49
CA ARG A 117 11.85 -3.33 12.82
C ARG A 117 13.12 -2.52 12.98
N THR A 118 13.98 -2.53 11.97
CA THR A 118 15.23 -1.77 12.00
C THR A 118 14.96 -0.27 12.14
N VAL A 119 14.01 0.24 11.38
CA VAL A 119 13.66 1.67 11.45
C VAL A 119 13.05 2.00 12.80
N ARG A 120 12.18 1.13 13.31
CA ARG A 120 11.54 1.36 14.61
C ARG A 120 12.58 1.45 15.72
N VAL A 121 13.54 0.52 15.74
CA VAL A 121 14.61 0.53 16.74
C VAL A 121 15.40 1.83 16.67
N ARG A 122 15.71 2.27 15.46
CA ARG A 122 16.45 3.51 15.27
C ARG A 122 15.67 4.73 15.77
N LEU A 123 14.38 4.77 15.53
CA LEU A 123 13.55 5.89 15.97
C LEU A 123 13.34 5.89 17.47
N GLU A 124 13.23 4.71 18.06
CA GLU A 124 13.00 4.59 19.50
C GLU A 124 14.27 4.77 20.32
N ALA A 125 15.42 4.71 19.70
CA ALA A 125 16.69 4.86 20.40
C ALA A 125 17.03 6.31 20.73
N VAL A 126 16.27 7.26 20.25
CA VAL A 126 16.55 8.69 20.44
C VAL A 126 16.11 9.17 21.81
#